data_6982c86cedb852bce288eea72a2e91dc
#
_entry.id   6982c86cedb852bce288eea72a2e91dc
#
_cell.length_a   1.000
_cell.length_b   1.000
_cell.length_c   1.000
_cell.angle_alpha   90.00
_cell.angle_beta   90.00
_cell.angle_gamma   90.00
#
_symmetry.space_group_name_H-M   'P 1'
#
loop_
_entity.id
_entity.type
_entity.pdbx_description
1 polymer ?
#
loop_
_entity_poly.entity_id
_entity_poly.type
_entity_poly.pdbx_seq_one_letter_code
_entity_poly.pdbx_strand_id
1 'polypeptide(L)'
;MNPLFQISTRSYDKEISIVRQALTDLEIECNVQNGYTIEKPFEKFGWTFFNIQISEELAERIEKSGIMEGALGYKIGEQMTNFIGHYLETKGSTVRIKKIDYG
;
A
#
# COMPACT_ATOMS: atom_id res chain seq x y z
N MET A 1 -12.22 3.04 9.61
CA MET A 1 -12.13 2.00 8.60
C MET A 1 -10.72 1.88 8.06
N ASN A 2 -10.19 0.68 8.02
CA ASN A 2 -8.79 0.45 7.66
C ASN A 2 -8.70 -0.24 6.30
N PRO A 3 -8.32 0.49 5.24
CA PRO A 3 -8.17 -0.11 3.91
C PRO A 3 -7.20 -1.28 3.93
N LEU A 4 -7.56 -2.34 3.24
CA LEU A 4 -6.79 -3.57 3.18
C LEU A 4 -6.44 -3.87 1.72
N PHE A 5 -5.16 -4.09 1.45
CA PHE A 5 -4.67 -4.38 0.11
C PHE A 5 -3.85 -5.66 0.13
N GLN A 6 -3.94 -6.43 -0.95
CA GLN A 6 -3.09 -7.60 -1.12
C GLN A 6 -1.93 -7.26 -2.05
N ILE A 7 -0.74 -7.57 -1.60
CA ILE A 7 0.47 -7.42 -2.38
C ILE A 7 0.90 -8.80 -2.86
N SER A 8 1.35 -8.89 -4.10
CA SER A 8 1.88 -10.13 -4.63
C SER A 8 3.21 -9.89 -5.31
N THR A 9 4.13 -10.84 -5.15
CA THR A 9 5.46 -10.74 -5.73
C THR A 9 6.05 -12.15 -5.93
N ARG A 10 6.98 -12.25 -6.86
CA ARG A 10 7.77 -13.49 -7.04
C ARG A 10 9.13 -13.38 -6.36
N SER A 11 9.42 -12.26 -5.72
CA SER A 11 10.73 -11.98 -5.09
C SER A 11 10.52 -11.35 -3.71
N TYR A 12 9.84 -12.07 -2.83
CA TYR A 12 9.46 -11.55 -1.51
C TYR A 12 10.64 -10.98 -0.73
N ASP A 13 11.74 -11.71 -0.64
CA ASP A 13 12.89 -11.29 0.17
C ASP A 13 13.46 -9.95 -0.30
N LYS A 14 13.41 -9.70 -1.59
CA LYS A 14 13.86 -8.43 -2.16
C LYS A 14 12.83 -7.32 -1.95
N GLU A 15 11.55 -7.65 -2.17
CA GLU A 15 10.50 -6.64 -2.19
C GLU A 15 10.04 -6.19 -0.81
N ILE A 16 10.06 -7.06 0.18
CA ILE A 16 9.49 -6.73 1.50
C ILE A 16 10.18 -5.52 2.15
N SER A 17 11.48 -5.39 2.02
CA SER A 17 12.19 -4.25 2.59
C SER A 17 11.86 -2.96 1.86
N ILE A 18 11.66 -3.03 0.55
CA ILE A 18 11.28 -1.87 -0.27
C ILE A 18 9.87 -1.41 0.12
N VAL A 19 8.93 -2.35 0.22
CA VAL A 19 7.56 -2.06 0.60
C VAL A 19 7.50 -1.43 2.00
N ARG A 20 8.22 -2.02 2.94
CA ARG A 20 8.26 -1.52 4.31
C ARG A 20 8.83 -0.11 4.37
N GLN A 21 9.93 0.14 3.67
CA GLN A 21 10.54 1.46 3.65
C GLN A 21 9.62 2.49 2.99
N ALA A 22 8.97 2.11 1.89
CA ALA A 22 8.05 3.00 1.20
C ALA A 22 6.87 3.41 2.10
N LEU A 23 6.28 2.44 2.81
CA LEU A 23 5.17 2.74 3.71
C LEU A 23 5.61 3.59 4.89
N THR A 24 6.83 3.37 5.39
CA THR A 24 7.40 4.21 6.45
C THR A 24 7.63 5.63 5.94
N ASP A 25 8.11 5.79 4.72
CA ASP A 25 8.28 7.11 4.11
C ASP A 25 6.92 7.82 3.96
N LEU A 26 5.90 7.07 3.61
CA LEU A 26 4.55 7.62 3.48
C LEU A 26 4.02 8.10 4.83
N GLU A 27 4.27 7.35 5.90
CA GLU A 27 3.94 7.79 7.26
C GLU A 27 4.60 9.12 7.59
N ILE A 28 5.87 9.24 7.25
CA ILE A 28 6.64 10.47 7.53
C ILE A 28 6.05 11.64 6.75
N GLU A 29 5.78 11.44 5.46
CA GLU A 29 5.19 12.48 4.62
C GLU A 29 3.83 12.96 5.14
N CYS A 30 3.04 12.04 5.67
CA CYS A 30 1.71 12.36 6.19
C CYS A 30 1.70 12.69 7.68
N ASN A 31 2.85 12.62 8.34
CA ASN A 31 2.99 12.89 9.77
C ASN A 31 2.06 12.01 10.61
N VAL A 32 2.04 10.71 10.31
CA VAL A 32 1.22 9.72 11.02
C VAL A 32 2.13 8.64 11.57
N GLN A 33 1.88 8.19 12.79
CA GLN A 33 2.58 7.07 13.40
C GLN A 33 1.67 5.85 13.38
N ASN A 34 2.27 4.66 13.27
CA ASN A 34 1.53 3.40 13.24
C ASN A 34 0.48 3.37 12.13
N GLY A 35 0.85 3.91 10.96
CA GLY A 35 -0.08 4.09 9.85
C GLY A 35 -0.31 2.84 9.01
N TYR A 36 0.47 1.78 9.22
CA TYR A 36 0.30 0.57 8.43
C TYR A 36 0.69 -0.68 9.22
N THR A 37 0.18 -1.81 8.77
CA THR A 37 0.53 -3.13 9.29
C THR A 37 0.75 -4.05 8.11
N ILE A 38 1.79 -4.87 8.17
CA ILE A 38 2.05 -5.89 7.15
C ILE A 38 1.73 -7.24 7.77
N GLU A 39 0.79 -7.97 7.16
CA GLU A 39 0.38 -9.28 7.65
C GLU A 39 1.34 -10.36 7.17
N LYS A 40 1.26 -11.52 7.82
CA LYS A 40 2.13 -12.66 7.54
C LYS A 40 1.95 -13.13 6.09
N PRO A 41 3.06 -13.36 5.35
CA PRO A 41 2.96 -13.81 3.96
C PRO A 41 2.58 -15.28 3.84
N PHE A 42 2.05 -15.65 2.68
CA PHE A 42 1.86 -17.04 2.29
C PHE A 42 2.25 -17.22 0.83
N GLU A 43 2.66 -18.44 0.47
CA GLU A 43 3.08 -18.76 -0.89
C GLU A 43 2.06 -19.64 -1.60
N LYS A 44 1.89 -19.41 -2.89
CA LYS A 44 1.01 -20.20 -3.75
C LYS A 44 1.47 -20.08 -5.20
N PHE A 45 1.74 -21.21 -5.82
CA PHE A 45 2.12 -21.29 -7.24
C PHE A 45 3.33 -20.40 -7.59
N GLY A 46 4.34 -20.35 -6.72
CA GLY A 46 5.54 -19.58 -6.98
C GLY A 46 5.41 -18.09 -6.70
N TRP A 47 4.25 -17.66 -6.23
CA TRP A 47 4.01 -16.27 -5.82
C TRP A 47 3.92 -16.19 -4.31
N THR A 48 4.37 -15.08 -3.75
CA THR A 48 4.17 -14.77 -2.34
C THR A 48 3.13 -13.66 -2.24
N PHE A 49 2.15 -13.86 -1.38
CA PHE A 49 1.07 -12.92 -1.13
C PHE A 49 1.14 -12.46 0.32
N PHE A 50 0.92 -11.19 0.53
CA PHE A 50 0.77 -10.65 1.88
C PHE A 50 -0.13 -9.43 1.84
N ASN A 51 -0.83 -9.19 2.93
CA ASN A 51 -1.72 -8.05 3.02
C ASN A 51 -1.04 -6.91 3.75
N ILE A 52 -1.33 -5.70 3.30
CA ILE A 52 -1.00 -4.48 4.05
C ILE A 52 -2.31 -3.83 4.45
N GLN A 53 -2.36 -3.36 5.68
CA GLN A 53 -3.51 -2.63 6.20
C GLN A 53 -3.06 -1.21 6.48
N ILE A 54 -3.79 -0.25 5.96
CA ILE A 54 -3.52 1.17 6.18
C ILE A 54 -4.46 1.63 7.29
N SER A 55 -3.94 2.38 8.27
CA SER A 55 -4.79 2.89 9.34
C SER A 55 -5.77 3.92 8.79
N GLU A 56 -6.90 4.07 9.48
CA GLU A 56 -7.88 5.08 9.13
C GLU A 56 -7.26 6.47 9.11
N GLU A 57 -6.41 6.76 10.09
CA GLU A 57 -5.74 8.06 10.18
C GLU A 57 -4.84 8.32 8.96
N LEU A 58 -4.04 7.33 8.58
CA LEU A 58 -3.16 7.49 7.41
C LEU A 58 -3.97 7.63 6.14
N ALA A 59 -5.02 6.84 5.98
CA ALA A 59 -5.89 6.92 4.81
C ALA A 59 -6.51 8.31 4.69
N GLU A 60 -7.02 8.85 5.79
CA GLU A 60 -7.60 10.20 5.80
C GLU A 60 -6.57 11.27 5.45
N ARG A 61 -5.36 11.15 5.99
CA ARG A 61 -4.29 12.11 5.69
C ARG A 61 -3.91 12.08 4.23
N ILE A 62 -3.83 10.89 3.64
CA ILE A 62 -3.55 10.75 2.21
C ILE A 62 -4.65 11.43 1.39
N GLU A 63 -5.91 11.19 1.73
CA GLU A 63 -7.04 11.76 1.00
C GLU A 63 -7.10 13.28 1.12
N LYS A 64 -6.82 13.81 2.30
CA LYS A 64 -6.94 15.25 2.57
C LYS A 64 -5.71 16.06 2.19
N SER A 65 -4.55 15.44 2.09
CA SER A 65 -3.29 16.14 1.81
C SER A 65 -3.14 16.54 0.34
N GLY A 66 -3.92 15.96 -0.55
CA GLY A 66 -3.80 16.19 -1.98
C GLY A 66 -2.71 15.39 -2.67
N ILE A 67 -1.93 14.60 -1.94
CA ILE A 67 -0.86 13.80 -2.55
C ILE A 67 -1.39 12.70 -3.46
N MET A 68 -2.67 12.33 -3.29
CA MET A 68 -3.33 11.35 -4.14
C MET A 68 -3.96 11.99 -5.39
N GLU A 69 -3.86 13.31 -5.53
CA GLU A 69 -4.42 14.02 -6.65
C GLU A 69 -3.78 13.53 -7.96
N GLY A 70 -4.62 13.24 -8.94
CA GLY A 70 -4.15 12.70 -10.21
C GLY A 70 -4.14 11.17 -10.26
N ALA A 71 -4.36 10.49 -9.15
CA ALA A 71 -4.48 9.03 -9.16
C ALA A 71 -5.73 8.63 -9.94
N LEU A 72 -5.59 7.59 -10.77
CA LEU A 72 -6.67 7.12 -11.62
C LEU A 72 -7.70 6.31 -10.83
N GLY A 73 -8.96 6.42 -11.24
CA GLY A 73 -10.05 5.64 -10.65
C GLY A 73 -11.29 6.47 -10.43
N TYR A 74 -12.45 5.83 -10.50
CA TYR A 74 -13.74 6.50 -10.29
C TYR A 74 -14.14 6.56 -8.81
N LYS A 75 -13.69 5.56 -8.04
CA LYS A 75 -14.02 5.46 -6.62
C LYS A 75 -12.77 5.70 -5.79
N ILE A 76 -12.98 6.17 -4.55
CA ILE A 76 -11.86 6.49 -3.66
C ILE A 76 -10.97 5.27 -3.38
N GLY A 77 -11.56 4.08 -3.25
CA GLY A 77 -10.78 2.85 -3.03
C GLY A 77 -9.90 2.50 -4.21
N GLU A 78 -10.39 2.73 -5.42
CA GLU A 78 -9.65 2.53 -6.65
C GLU A 78 -8.50 3.54 -6.77
N GLN A 79 -8.79 4.79 -6.47
CA GLN A 79 -7.78 5.85 -6.46
C GLN A 79 -6.70 5.57 -5.45
N MET A 80 -7.06 5.12 -4.25
CA MET A 80 -6.12 4.78 -3.20
C MET A 80 -5.22 3.61 -3.62
N THR A 81 -5.82 2.57 -4.22
CA THR A 81 -5.08 1.41 -4.70
C THR A 81 -4.03 1.83 -5.73
N ASN A 82 -4.45 2.66 -6.68
CA ASN A 82 -3.56 3.14 -7.73
C ASN A 82 -2.48 4.07 -7.19
N PHE A 83 -2.85 4.91 -6.22
CA PHE A 83 -1.88 5.79 -5.57
C PHE A 83 -0.79 4.98 -4.85
N ILE A 84 -1.19 4.02 -4.03
CA ILE A 84 -0.23 3.21 -3.27
C ILE A 84 0.64 2.39 -4.22
N GLY A 85 0.04 1.78 -5.24
CA GLY A 85 0.78 1.02 -6.23
C GLY A 85 1.85 1.87 -6.92
N HIS A 86 1.49 3.07 -7.33
CA HIS A 86 2.42 3.99 -7.96
C HIS A 86 3.50 4.45 -6.97
N TYR A 87 3.12 4.72 -5.74
CA TYR A 87 4.05 5.13 -4.70
C TYR A 87 5.12 4.06 -4.48
N LEU A 88 4.69 2.79 -4.37
CA LEU A 88 5.62 1.67 -4.24
C LEU A 88 6.55 1.57 -5.46
N GLU A 89 5.99 1.74 -6.65
CA GLU A 89 6.78 1.70 -7.87
C GLU A 89 7.85 2.78 -7.91
N THR A 90 7.51 4.01 -7.48
CA THR A 90 8.48 5.09 -7.43
C THR A 90 9.61 4.84 -6.44
N LYS A 91 9.40 3.95 -5.47
CA LYS A 91 10.41 3.54 -4.49
C LYS A 91 11.22 2.33 -4.96
N GLY A 92 10.98 1.87 -6.17
CA GLY A 92 11.74 0.77 -6.75
C GLY A 92 11.10 -0.61 -6.62
N SER A 93 9.85 -0.67 -6.16
CA SER A 93 9.15 -1.95 -6.02
C SER A 93 8.56 -2.40 -7.35
N THR A 94 8.50 -3.71 -7.54
CA THR A 94 7.86 -4.32 -8.72
C THR A 94 6.65 -5.16 -8.32
N VAL A 95 6.16 -5.01 -7.09
CA VAL A 95 5.02 -5.77 -6.60
C VAL A 95 3.74 -5.38 -7.33
N ARG A 96 2.75 -6.28 -7.27
CA ARG A 96 1.39 -6.01 -7.72
C ARG A 96 0.53 -5.74 -6.50
N ILE A 97 -0.46 -4.89 -6.65
CA ILE A 97 -1.36 -4.52 -5.57
C ILE A 97 -2.80 -4.70 -6.02
N LYS A 98 -3.62 -5.16 -5.09
CA LYS A 98 -5.04 -5.39 -5.31
C LYS A 98 -5.80 -4.94 -4.07
N LYS A 99 -6.88 -4.21 -4.28
CA LYS A 99 -7.76 -3.82 -3.17
C LYS A 99 -8.51 -5.06 -2.66
N ILE A 100 -8.44 -5.31 -1.37
CA ILE A 100 -9.24 -6.35 -0.72
C ILE A 100 -10.48 -5.72 -0.10
N ASP A 101 -10.29 -4.67 0.67
CA ASP A 101 -11.39 -3.99 1.34
C ASP A 101 -11.02 -2.54 1.57
N TYR A 102 -11.83 -1.65 1.06
CA TYR A 102 -11.68 -0.23 1.36
C TYR A 102 -12.75 0.22 2.35
N GLY A 103 -13.67 -0.67 2.59
CA GLY A 103 -14.75 -0.48 3.49
C GLY A 103 -15.97 0.04 2.88
#